data_6722ac1302f53164b798cbdd540a13bd
#
_entry.id   6722ac1302f53164b798cbdd540a13bd
#
_cell.length_a   1.000
_cell.length_b   1.000
_cell.length_c   1.000
_cell.angle_alpha   90.00
_cell.angle_beta   90.00
_cell.angle_gamma   90.00
#
_symmetry.space_group_name_H-M   'P 1'
#
loop_
_entity.id
_entity.type
_entity.pdbx_description
1 polymer ?
#
loop_
_entity_poly.entity_id
_entity_poly.type
_entity_poly.pdbx_seq_one_letter_code
_entity_poly.pdbx_strand_id
1 'polypeptide(L)'
;MLFTSYAFIGFLCAGLIIYRLAPVKVRPYVLLALSYYFYAHAGLWCVIFIFSTSVVAYLVTLKMDRMASKRRKYLMDMKDVLSREEAREYKAKNKRSRRRVLIVGLVLTLGLLAVVKYTDFTITNINSLLDLVGSESRIPLAGILMPMGISFYIFSTVGYMVDVYREAVQPTHNPFHTALFISFFPQLVQGPISRYGDIKEDLFNPKPLKVDSLKLGALRVLWGFAKKLIIADRALVAVKAITGDPGTYSGAYVIAGMALYALELYADFTGGIDITIGAAQMFGIGVRENFVRPYFSKNVAEYWRRWHITMGTWFADYVFYPMSSCKLIRNISGALRRSKLPRRAAQRIPVYITSAVVWFATGLWHGASWNFILWGMLNFAVIMISQELEPLYAKFHAKFDRRFTFSRGENDKRRIRFEKLPLPERMNRVPYKVFSVTRTIVILSCLRMLDCYGSVGITFKAFGSIFASIFSGGTPAGDAVGGVSTGFAALFDGSMFTLGLTGYDYLILLIGMLTLFTVSMVQRKGSVRARLFAAPFSLRAGVVIALFVAVIIFGAYGPGYDVGQFIYNRF
;
A
#
# COMPACT_ATOMS: atom_id res chain seq x y z
N MET A 1 10.56 9.59 15.61
CA MET A 1 9.80 8.85 16.65
C MET A 1 9.08 7.70 15.95
N LEU A 2 9.29 6.46 16.40
CA LEU A 2 8.67 5.27 15.80
C LEU A 2 7.32 5.00 16.45
N PHE A 3 6.33 4.55 15.66
CA PHE A 3 4.98 4.28 16.17
C PHE A 3 4.91 3.19 17.26
N THR A 4 5.91 2.30 17.32
CA THR A 4 5.99 1.23 18.33
C THR A 4 6.84 1.59 19.55
N SER A 5 7.40 2.80 19.62
CA SER A 5 8.23 3.23 20.74
C SER A 5 7.41 3.73 21.95
N TYR A 6 7.94 3.56 23.14
CA TYR A 6 7.38 4.17 24.35
C TYR A 6 7.26 5.69 24.24
N ALA A 7 8.21 6.33 23.53
CA ALA A 7 8.16 7.77 23.25
C ALA A 7 6.91 8.14 22.44
N PHE A 8 6.50 7.31 21.48
CA PHE A 8 5.25 7.53 20.73
C PHE A 8 4.01 7.37 21.61
N ILE A 9 3.99 6.37 22.49
CA ILE A 9 2.86 6.18 23.42
C ILE A 9 2.73 7.40 24.34
N GLY A 10 3.85 7.86 24.94
CA GLY A 10 3.87 9.08 25.75
C GLY A 10 3.45 10.33 24.98
N PHE A 11 3.95 10.48 23.75
CA PHE A 11 3.56 11.56 22.83
C PHE A 11 2.05 11.52 22.52
N LEU A 12 1.50 10.34 22.22
CA LEU A 12 0.08 10.17 21.91
C LEU A 12 -0.79 10.53 23.13
N CYS A 13 -0.43 10.03 24.31
CA CYS A 13 -1.15 10.33 25.56
C CYS A 13 -1.10 11.84 25.90
N ALA A 14 0.08 12.44 25.90
CA ALA A 14 0.24 13.87 26.17
C ALA A 14 -0.49 14.73 25.12
N GLY A 15 -0.35 14.36 23.84
CA GLY A 15 -1.03 15.04 22.75
C GLY A 15 -2.55 14.99 22.85
N LEU A 16 -3.13 13.85 23.26
CA LEU A 16 -4.57 13.72 23.50
C LEU A 16 -5.05 14.59 24.66
N ILE A 17 -4.29 14.65 25.75
CA ILE A 17 -4.61 15.50 26.90
C ILE A 17 -4.63 16.97 26.48
N ILE A 18 -3.55 17.44 25.83
CA ILE A 18 -3.43 18.83 25.34
C ILE A 18 -4.57 19.15 24.36
N TYR A 19 -4.84 18.25 23.41
CA TYR A 19 -5.91 18.43 22.42
C TYR A 19 -7.30 18.49 23.05
N ARG A 20 -7.55 17.68 24.08
CA ARG A 20 -8.82 17.65 24.80
C ARG A 20 -9.05 18.92 25.61
N LEU A 21 -8.00 19.42 26.27
CA LEU A 21 -8.05 20.65 27.09
C LEU A 21 -8.14 21.93 26.23
N ALA A 22 -7.63 21.86 24.98
CA ALA A 22 -7.66 22.99 24.08
C ALA A 22 -9.08 23.36 23.63
N PRO A 23 -9.41 24.68 23.55
CA PRO A 23 -10.64 25.16 22.95
C PRO A 23 -10.81 24.62 21.51
N VAL A 24 -12.04 24.32 21.11
CA VAL A 24 -12.33 23.67 19.80
C VAL A 24 -11.67 24.42 18.64
N LYS A 25 -11.72 25.74 18.62
CA LYS A 25 -11.11 26.59 17.58
C LYS A 25 -9.57 26.49 17.51
N VAL A 26 -8.92 26.10 18.60
CA VAL A 26 -7.44 25.99 18.69
C VAL A 26 -6.95 24.57 18.35
N ARG A 27 -7.82 23.57 18.42
CA ARG A 27 -7.46 22.16 18.17
C ARG A 27 -6.74 21.89 16.85
N PRO A 28 -7.08 22.50 15.70
CA PRO A 28 -6.31 22.33 14.47
C PRO A 28 -4.85 22.76 14.62
N TYR A 29 -4.59 23.84 15.35
CA TYR A 29 -3.22 24.35 15.59
C TYR A 29 -2.45 23.46 16.57
N VAL A 30 -3.14 22.87 17.56
CA VAL A 30 -2.54 21.84 18.43
C VAL A 30 -2.10 20.63 17.61
N LEU A 31 -2.96 20.12 16.71
CA LEU A 31 -2.60 19.01 15.81
C LEU A 31 -1.44 19.38 14.90
N LEU A 32 -1.39 20.62 14.40
CA LEU A 32 -0.27 21.09 13.59
C LEU A 32 1.03 21.08 14.39
N ALA A 33 1.03 21.62 15.60
CA ALA A 33 2.19 21.63 16.48
C ALA A 33 2.66 20.21 16.81
N LEU A 34 1.73 19.32 17.17
CA LEU A 34 2.03 17.89 17.41
C LEU A 34 2.62 17.21 16.15
N SER A 35 2.11 17.54 14.96
CA SER A 35 2.61 16.95 13.69
C SER A 35 4.03 17.40 13.39
N TYR A 36 4.33 18.67 13.54
CA TYR A 36 5.70 19.19 13.34
C TYR A 36 6.66 18.70 14.43
N TYR A 37 6.22 18.63 15.69
CA TYR A 37 7.01 18.03 16.76
C TYR A 37 7.33 16.56 16.49
N PHE A 38 6.33 15.76 16.09
CA PHE A 38 6.53 14.36 15.69
C PHE A 38 7.58 14.24 14.57
N TYR A 39 7.48 15.11 13.57
CA TYR A 39 8.37 15.07 12.40
C TYR A 39 9.79 15.55 12.71
N ALA A 40 9.94 16.53 13.60
CA ALA A 40 11.24 17.03 14.06
C ALA A 40 12.08 15.94 14.74
N HIS A 41 11.46 14.91 15.34
CA HIS A 41 12.15 13.74 15.87
C HIS A 41 12.80 12.85 14.81
N ALA A 42 12.44 12.97 13.54
CA ALA A 42 13.12 12.30 12.44
C ALA A 42 14.40 13.05 12.00
N GLY A 43 14.56 14.30 12.48
CA GLY A 43 15.63 15.21 12.16
C GLY A 43 15.10 16.61 11.86
N LEU A 44 15.68 17.63 12.44
CA LEU A 44 15.24 19.02 12.23
C LEU A 44 15.32 19.42 10.75
N TRP A 45 16.29 18.92 10.01
CA TRP A 45 16.43 19.16 8.57
C TRP A 45 15.23 18.61 7.75
N CYS A 46 14.60 17.52 8.22
CA CYS A 46 13.41 16.98 7.59
C CYS A 46 12.25 17.98 7.57
N VAL A 47 12.16 18.84 8.59
CA VAL A 47 11.09 19.85 8.71
C VAL A 47 11.12 20.83 7.53
N ILE A 48 12.29 21.14 6.99
CA ILE A 48 12.45 22.04 5.84
C ILE A 48 11.70 21.48 4.62
N PHE A 49 11.77 20.16 4.39
CA PHE A 49 11.10 19.51 3.24
C PHE A 49 9.58 19.57 3.33
N ILE A 50 9.03 19.25 4.49
CA ILE A 50 7.57 19.26 4.66
C ILE A 50 7.02 20.69 4.70
N PHE A 51 7.77 21.62 5.29
CA PHE A 51 7.43 23.04 5.30
C PHE A 51 7.43 23.61 3.89
N SER A 52 8.51 23.43 3.11
CA SER A 52 8.60 23.91 1.73
C SER A 52 7.52 23.30 0.83
N THR A 53 7.24 22.00 0.99
CA THR A 53 6.12 21.32 0.30
C THR A 53 4.77 21.95 0.65
N SER A 54 4.55 22.29 1.92
CA SER A 54 3.31 22.95 2.38
C SER A 54 3.16 24.35 1.81
N VAL A 55 4.25 25.11 1.76
CA VAL A 55 4.27 26.47 1.16
C VAL A 55 3.98 26.41 -0.34
N VAL A 56 4.64 25.51 -1.09
CA VAL A 56 4.37 25.31 -2.53
C VAL A 56 2.91 24.95 -2.76
N ALA A 57 2.37 23.98 -2.03
CA ALA A 57 0.98 23.57 -2.16
C ALA A 57 0.00 24.72 -1.90
N TYR A 58 0.22 25.48 -0.82
CA TYR A 58 -0.60 26.62 -0.47
C TYR A 58 -0.59 27.70 -1.56
N LEU A 59 0.59 28.13 -2.02
CA LEU A 59 0.71 29.17 -3.03
C LEU A 59 0.11 28.77 -4.37
N VAL A 60 0.35 27.53 -4.80
CA VAL A 60 -0.18 26.97 -6.05
C VAL A 60 -1.70 26.87 -6.02
N THR A 61 -2.26 26.32 -4.94
CA THR A 61 -3.72 26.14 -4.82
C THR A 61 -4.43 27.48 -4.67
N LEU A 62 -3.87 28.43 -3.90
CA LEU A 62 -4.41 29.78 -3.74
C LEU A 62 -4.40 30.54 -5.08
N LYS A 63 -3.30 30.47 -5.85
CA LYS A 63 -3.22 31.09 -7.17
C LYS A 63 -4.24 30.52 -8.14
N MET A 64 -4.39 29.19 -8.17
CA MET A 64 -5.39 28.54 -9.03
C MET A 64 -6.83 28.92 -8.65
N ASP A 65 -7.13 29.02 -7.35
CA ASP A 65 -8.46 29.44 -6.90
C ASP A 65 -8.76 30.90 -7.23
N ARG A 66 -7.80 31.83 -7.00
CA ARG A 66 -7.95 33.24 -7.40
C ARG A 66 -8.24 33.37 -8.90
N MET A 67 -7.55 32.59 -9.74
CA MET A 67 -7.79 32.57 -11.19
C MET A 67 -9.17 31.99 -11.54
N ALA A 68 -9.62 30.95 -10.84
CA ALA A 68 -10.95 30.36 -11.03
C ALA A 68 -12.06 31.32 -10.57
N SER A 69 -11.87 32.00 -9.44
CA SER A 69 -12.81 32.98 -8.88
C SER A 69 -12.94 34.20 -9.78
N LYS A 70 -11.81 34.75 -10.30
CA LYS A 70 -11.84 35.83 -11.30
C LYS A 70 -12.60 35.42 -12.56
N ARG A 71 -12.39 34.19 -13.04
CA ARG A 71 -13.14 33.67 -14.20
C ARG A 71 -14.64 33.58 -13.90
N ARG A 72 -15.03 33.01 -12.75
CA ARG A 72 -16.45 32.91 -12.35
C ARG A 72 -17.10 34.28 -12.31
N LYS A 73 -16.46 35.25 -11.64
CA LYS A 73 -16.94 36.60 -11.54
C LYS A 73 -17.11 37.24 -12.93
N TYR A 74 -16.07 37.21 -13.76
CA TYR A 74 -16.10 37.79 -15.11
C TYR A 74 -17.24 37.21 -15.98
N LEU A 75 -17.41 35.88 -15.95
CA LEU A 75 -18.48 35.23 -16.73
C LEU A 75 -19.88 35.50 -16.17
N MET A 76 -19.99 35.84 -14.89
CA MET A 76 -21.27 36.28 -14.30
C MET A 76 -21.57 37.73 -14.67
N ASP A 77 -20.60 38.64 -14.55
CA ASP A 77 -20.74 40.06 -14.83
C ASP A 77 -21.04 40.30 -16.33
N MET A 78 -20.49 39.47 -17.22
CA MET A 78 -20.61 39.61 -18.67
C MET A 78 -21.60 38.60 -19.29
N LYS A 79 -22.50 38.05 -18.50
CA LYS A 79 -23.42 36.92 -18.93
C LYS A 79 -24.29 37.33 -20.13
N ASP A 80 -24.77 38.57 -20.15
CA ASP A 80 -25.68 39.07 -21.16
C ASP A 80 -24.98 39.73 -22.33
N VAL A 81 -23.65 39.91 -22.27
CA VAL A 81 -22.80 40.58 -23.27
C VAL A 81 -21.99 39.58 -24.09
N LEU A 82 -21.45 38.54 -23.45
CA LEU A 82 -20.57 37.55 -24.10
C LEU A 82 -21.37 36.53 -24.92
N SER A 83 -20.91 36.30 -26.14
CA SER A 83 -21.36 35.14 -26.92
C SER A 83 -20.92 33.83 -26.25
N ARG A 84 -21.61 32.77 -26.62
CA ARG A 84 -21.25 31.41 -26.12
C ARG A 84 -19.83 30.99 -26.50
N GLU A 85 -19.35 31.49 -27.65
CA GLU A 85 -18.04 31.17 -28.18
C GLU A 85 -16.94 31.92 -27.42
N GLU A 86 -17.08 33.19 -27.18
CA GLU A 86 -16.17 34.03 -26.38
C GLU A 86 -16.09 33.52 -24.94
N ALA A 87 -17.24 33.18 -24.33
CA ALA A 87 -17.26 32.57 -22.99
C ALA A 87 -16.52 31.22 -22.93
N ARG A 88 -16.61 30.39 -23.99
CA ARG A 88 -15.90 29.14 -24.14
C ARG A 88 -14.40 29.35 -24.31
N GLU A 89 -14.01 30.30 -25.11
CA GLU A 89 -12.58 30.65 -25.31
C GLU A 89 -11.94 31.17 -24.03
N TYR A 90 -12.63 32.08 -23.33
CA TYR A 90 -12.15 32.59 -22.03
C TYR A 90 -11.98 31.48 -20.99
N LYS A 91 -12.95 30.54 -20.89
CA LYS A 91 -12.83 29.36 -20.04
C LYS A 91 -11.63 28.51 -20.42
N ALA A 92 -11.39 28.29 -21.72
CA ALA A 92 -10.27 27.50 -22.21
C ALA A 92 -8.91 28.17 -21.90
N LYS A 93 -8.80 29.50 -22.11
CA LYS A 93 -7.62 30.30 -21.79
C LYS A 93 -7.30 30.25 -20.29
N ASN A 94 -8.31 30.44 -19.43
CA ASN A 94 -8.15 30.34 -17.98
C ASN A 94 -7.70 28.93 -17.56
N LYS A 95 -8.30 27.87 -18.12
CA LYS A 95 -7.93 26.48 -17.86
C LYS A 95 -6.47 26.19 -18.25
N ARG A 96 -6.00 26.70 -19.40
CA ARG A 96 -4.59 26.58 -19.83
C ARG A 96 -3.64 27.26 -18.85
N SER A 97 -3.98 28.48 -18.41
CA SER A 97 -3.16 29.21 -17.44
C SER A 97 -3.10 28.53 -16.09
N ARG A 98 -4.22 28.03 -15.56
CA ARG A 98 -4.26 27.24 -14.32
C ARG A 98 -3.46 25.95 -14.45
N ARG A 99 -3.50 25.29 -15.62
CA ARG A 99 -2.68 24.10 -15.89
C ARG A 99 -1.18 24.39 -15.80
N ARG A 100 -0.71 25.56 -16.28
CA ARG A 100 0.70 25.96 -16.14
C ARG A 100 1.09 26.09 -14.67
N VAL A 101 0.24 26.72 -13.85
CA VAL A 101 0.46 26.86 -12.40
C VAL A 101 0.53 25.49 -11.72
N LEU A 102 -0.39 24.57 -12.07
CA LEU A 102 -0.36 23.19 -11.58
C LEU A 102 0.95 22.48 -11.95
N ILE A 103 1.37 22.57 -13.23
CA ILE A 103 2.61 21.91 -13.70
C ILE A 103 3.82 22.41 -12.91
N VAL A 104 3.93 23.72 -12.65
CA VAL A 104 5.01 24.27 -11.81
C VAL A 104 4.96 23.64 -10.41
N GLY A 105 3.79 23.57 -9.77
CA GLY A 105 3.64 22.92 -8.47
C GLY A 105 4.02 21.44 -8.48
N LEU A 106 3.60 20.71 -9.52
CA LEU A 106 3.97 19.30 -9.69
C LEU A 106 5.47 19.10 -9.90
N VAL A 107 6.11 19.95 -10.74
CA VAL A 107 7.56 19.87 -10.97
C VAL A 107 8.33 20.15 -9.69
N LEU A 108 7.93 21.15 -8.90
CA LEU A 108 8.60 21.45 -7.63
C LEU A 108 8.43 20.33 -6.61
N THR A 109 7.23 19.75 -6.47
CA THR A 109 6.97 18.71 -5.46
C THR A 109 7.48 17.32 -5.88
N LEU A 110 7.19 16.90 -7.11
CA LEU A 110 7.68 15.60 -7.62
C LEU A 110 9.17 15.68 -7.94
N GLY A 111 9.69 16.83 -8.37
CA GLY A 111 11.13 17.07 -8.58
C GLY A 111 11.91 16.94 -7.27
N LEU A 112 11.39 17.49 -6.17
CA LEU A 112 11.98 17.28 -4.83
C LEU A 112 12.06 15.79 -4.46
N LEU A 113 10.96 15.05 -4.67
CA LEU A 113 10.96 13.60 -4.44
C LEU A 113 11.94 12.88 -5.37
N ALA A 114 12.00 13.28 -6.63
CA ALA A 114 12.89 12.66 -7.62
C ALA A 114 14.36 12.84 -7.23
N VAL A 115 14.76 14.05 -6.86
CA VAL A 115 16.13 14.33 -6.42
C VAL A 115 16.48 13.52 -5.18
N VAL A 116 15.62 13.51 -4.17
CA VAL A 116 15.94 12.82 -2.91
C VAL A 116 15.95 11.29 -3.06
N LYS A 117 15.03 10.74 -3.85
CA LYS A 117 14.84 9.28 -3.91
C LYS A 117 15.61 8.60 -5.04
N TYR A 118 15.84 9.28 -6.18
CA TYR A 118 16.33 8.59 -7.38
C TYR A 118 17.73 9.03 -7.83
N THR A 119 18.36 10.02 -7.19
CA THR A 119 19.71 10.49 -7.58
C THR A 119 20.72 9.37 -7.55
N ASP A 120 20.86 8.66 -6.44
CA ASP A 120 21.86 7.58 -6.29
C ASP A 120 21.56 6.39 -7.21
N PHE A 121 20.29 6.05 -7.40
CA PHE A 121 19.88 5.04 -8.38
C PHE A 121 20.27 5.44 -9.81
N THR A 122 20.10 6.71 -10.18
CA THR A 122 20.50 7.23 -11.49
C THR A 122 22.01 7.19 -11.65
N ILE A 123 22.77 7.63 -10.65
CA ILE A 123 24.24 7.60 -10.65
C ILE A 123 24.73 6.15 -10.78
N THR A 124 24.17 5.22 -10.03
CA THR A 124 24.53 3.79 -10.12
C THR A 124 24.32 3.23 -11.53
N ASN A 125 23.19 3.56 -12.18
CA ASN A 125 22.95 3.12 -13.55
C ASN A 125 23.90 3.78 -14.57
N ILE A 126 24.24 5.07 -14.40
CA ILE A 126 25.23 5.75 -15.24
C ILE A 126 26.61 5.10 -15.06
N ASN A 127 27.04 4.83 -13.83
CA ASN A 127 28.30 4.16 -13.56
C ASN A 127 28.34 2.76 -14.20
N SER A 128 27.23 2.01 -14.14
CA SER A 128 27.13 0.70 -14.82
C SER A 128 27.24 0.82 -16.35
N LEU A 129 26.73 1.90 -16.95
CA LEU A 129 26.91 2.17 -18.38
C LEU A 129 28.36 2.56 -18.70
N LEU A 130 29.04 3.33 -17.83
CA LEU A 130 30.44 3.66 -17.98
C LEU A 130 31.33 2.39 -17.89
N ASP A 131 30.97 1.43 -17.01
CA ASP A 131 31.63 0.11 -16.94
C ASP A 131 31.52 -0.64 -18.29
N LEU A 132 30.33 -0.65 -18.88
CA LEU A 132 30.10 -1.35 -20.16
C LEU A 132 30.90 -0.78 -21.32
N VAL A 133 31.24 0.52 -21.30
CA VAL A 133 32.06 1.16 -22.32
C VAL A 133 33.55 1.21 -21.95
N GLY A 134 33.95 0.53 -20.86
CA GLY A 134 35.35 0.44 -20.43
C GLY A 134 35.92 1.73 -19.83
N SER A 135 35.09 2.65 -19.37
CA SER A 135 35.54 3.91 -18.74
C SER A 135 35.91 3.67 -17.28
N GLU A 136 37.06 4.20 -16.86
CA GLU A 136 37.49 4.17 -15.44
C GLU A 136 36.84 5.30 -14.63
N SER A 137 36.21 6.27 -15.29
CA SER A 137 35.53 7.37 -14.60
C SER A 137 34.33 6.89 -13.81
N ARG A 138 34.16 7.40 -12.58
CA ARG A 138 33.02 7.11 -11.72
C ARG A 138 32.44 8.40 -11.16
N ILE A 139 31.12 8.50 -11.15
CA ILE A 139 30.39 9.57 -10.47
C ILE A 139 30.18 9.10 -9.03
N PRO A 140 30.63 9.87 -8.02
CA PRO A 140 30.38 9.52 -6.63
C PRO A 140 28.89 9.56 -6.30
N LEU A 141 28.41 8.66 -5.43
CA LEU A 141 27.05 8.69 -4.94
C LEU A 141 26.80 9.96 -4.12
N ALA A 142 25.63 10.55 -4.28
CA ALA A 142 25.28 11.79 -3.58
C ALA A 142 24.99 11.58 -2.09
N GLY A 143 24.59 10.36 -1.70
CA GLY A 143 24.32 9.99 -0.30
C GLY A 143 23.20 10.81 0.34
N ILE A 144 22.19 11.24 -0.43
CA ILE A 144 21.11 12.09 0.07
C ILE A 144 20.24 11.29 1.02
N LEU A 145 20.22 11.69 2.29
CA LEU A 145 19.33 11.08 3.28
C LEU A 145 17.87 11.37 2.93
N MET A 146 17.07 10.32 2.85
CA MET A 146 15.65 10.43 2.53
C MET A 146 14.83 10.85 3.76
N PRO A 147 14.10 12.00 3.70
CA PRO A 147 13.21 12.40 4.79
C PRO A 147 12.11 11.38 5.00
N MET A 148 11.86 11.03 6.26
CA MET A 148 10.83 10.05 6.65
C MET A 148 9.47 10.43 6.05
N GLY A 149 8.80 9.47 5.38
CA GLY A 149 7.45 9.64 4.86
C GLY A 149 7.28 10.59 3.66
N ILE A 150 8.39 11.07 3.03
CA ILE A 150 8.34 12.02 1.92
C ILE A 150 7.41 11.57 0.80
N SER A 151 7.40 10.30 0.46
CA SER A 151 6.54 9.74 -0.59
C SER A 151 5.04 9.86 -0.27
N PHE A 152 4.66 9.71 1.01
CA PHE A 152 3.26 9.78 1.44
C PHE A 152 2.71 11.20 1.42
N TYR A 153 3.43 12.17 2.02
CA TYR A 153 2.92 13.54 2.03
C TYR A 153 2.99 14.22 0.67
N ILE A 154 3.95 13.84 -0.20
CA ILE A 154 3.96 14.34 -1.58
C ILE A 154 2.76 13.82 -2.36
N PHE A 155 2.37 12.55 -2.21
CA PHE A 155 1.16 12.04 -2.85
C PHE A 155 -0.11 12.77 -2.39
N SER A 156 -0.24 13.03 -1.08
CA SER A 156 -1.34 13.83 -0.54
C SER A 156 -1.34 15.25 -1.11
N THR A 157 -0.15 15.87 -1.21
CA THR A 157 0.03 17.22 -1.77
C THR A 157 -0.32 17.29 -3.25
N VAL A 158 0.17 16.35 -4.05
CA VAL A 158 -0.13 16.24 -5.49
C VAL A 158 -1.63 16.05 -5.70
N GLY A 159 -2.25 15.13 -4.94
CA GLY A 159 -3.69 14.92 -4.97
C GLY A 159 -4.47 16.19 -4.71
N TYR A 160 -4.10 16.92 -3.65
CA TYR A 160 -4.74 18.19 -3.29
C TYR A 160 -4.63 19.24 -4.40
N MET A 161 -3.44 19.46 -4.94
CA MET A 161 -3.24 20.42 -6.04
C MET A 161 -4.06 20.05 -7.29
N VAL A 162 -4.11 18.76 -7.64
CA VAL A 162 -4.89 18.27 -8.79
C VAL A 162 -6.39 18.42 -8.55
N ASP A 163 -6.89 18.13 -7.35
CA ASP A 163 -8.30 18.25 -7.01
C ASP A 163 -8.76 19.72 -7.03
N VAL A 164 -7.92 20.66 -6.57
CA VAL A 164 -8.18 22.10 -6.70
C VAL A 164 -8.18 22.54 -8.18
N TYR A 165 -7.24 22.04 -8.98
CA TYR A 165 -7.22 22.32 -10.42
C TYR A 165 -8.49 21.84 -11.12
N ARG A 166 -8.99 20.65 -10.75
CA ARG A 166 -10.24 20.07 -11.27
C ARG A 166 -11.50 20.76 -10.74
N GLU A 167 -11.34 21.66 -9.77
CA GLU A 167 -12.45 22.29 -9.01
C GLU A 167 -13.30 21.26 -8.26
N ALA A 168 -12.73 20.10 -7.94
CA ALA A 168 -13.39 19.07 -7.14
C ALA A 168 -13.45 19.44 -5.65
N VAL A 169 -12.51 20.24 -5.18
CA VAL A 169 -12.47 20.78 -3.80
C VAL A 169 -12.15 22.28 -3.83
N GLN A 170 -12.71 23.01 -2.87
CA GLN A 170 -12.31 24.38 -2.58
C GLN A 170 -11.04 24.35 -1.71
N PRO A 171 -9.97 25.11 -2.07
CA PRO A 171 -8.79 25.18 -1.23
C PRO A 171 -9.06 26.00 0.04
N THR A 172 -8.29 25.72 1.08
CA THR A 172 -8.28 26.59 2.25
C THR A 172 -7.44 27.84 1.98
N HIS A 173 -7.91 28.98 2.48
CA HIS A 173 -7.14 30.24 2.45
C HIS A 173 -6.25 30.40 3.71
N ASN A 174 -6.34 29.47 4.66
CA ASN A 174 -5.49 29.44 5.84
C ASN A 174 -4.24 28.56 5.57
N PRO A 175 -3.02 29.13 5.58
CA PRO A 175 -1.79 28.38 5.35
C PRO A 175 -1.56 27.26 6.37
N PHE A 176 -1.96 27.48 7.63
CA PHE A 176 -1.82 26.48 8.70
C PHE A 176 -2.72 25.25 8.46
N HIS A 177 -3.88 25.41 7.86
CA HIS A 177 -4.74 24.30 7.47
C HIS A 177 -4.11 23.46 6.35
N THR A 178 -3.47 24.11 5.35
CA THR A 178 -2.73 23.40 4.31
C THR A 178 -1.56 22.64 4.91
N ALA A 179 -0.78 23.29 5.79
CA ALA A 179 0.33 22.66 6.49
C ALA A 179 -0.13 21.47 7.34
N LEU A 180 -1.23 21.61 8.12
CA LEU A 180 -1.79 20.52 8.92
C LEU A 180 -2.22 19.32 8.03
N PHE A 181 -2.92 19.57 6.92
CA PHE A 181 -3.35 18.50 6.03
C PHE A 181 -2.15 17.68 5.51
N ILE A 182 -1.06 18.35 5.12
CA ILE A 182 0.13 17.71 4.56
C ILE A 182 0.94 17.01 5.64
N SER A 183 1.03 17.61 6.84
CA SER A 183 1.88 17.12 7.93
C SER A 183 1.16 16.24 8.97
N PHE A 184 -0.13 15.93 8.80
CA PHE A 184 -0.93 15.21 9.80
C PHE A 184 -0.26 13.92 10.26
N PHE A 185 0.31 13.93 11.48
CA PHE A 185 1.26 12.94 11.96
C PHE A 185 0.80 11.48 11.88
N PRO A 186 -0.48 11.13 12.09
CA PRO A 186 -0.89 9.74 11.97
C PRO A 186 -0.72 9.16 10.56
N GLN A 187 -0.72 10.01 9.52
CA GLN A 187 -0.63 9.58 8.12
C GLN A 187 0.75 9.79 7.51
N LEU A 188 1.65 10.45 8.23
CA LEU A 188 2.89 10.98 7.67
C LEU A 188 3.87 9.89 7.24
N VAL A 189 3.99 8.80 8.02
CA VAL A 189 5.01 7.76 7.80
C VAL A 189 4.49 6.61 6.96
N GLN A 190 3.29 6.11 7.27
CA GLN A 190 2.77 4.85 6.72
C GLN A 190 1.22 4.85 6.68
N GLY A 191 0.60 6.00 6.89
CA GLY A 191 -0.85 6.13 6.95
C GLY A 191 -1.55 5.93 5.59
N PRO A 192 -2.87 5.79 5.61
CA PRO A 192 -3.66 5.86 4.37
C PRO A 192 -3.44 7.19 3.65
N ILE A 193 -3.26 7.16 2.33
CA ILE A 193 -3.12 8.38 1.52
C ILE A 193 -4.49 9.05 1.43
N SER A 194 -4.74 9.98 2.35
CA SER A 194 -6.04 10.67 2.43
C SER A 194 -6.15 11.78 1.40
N ARG A 195 -7.37 11.97 0.90
CA ARG A 195 -7.69 13.12 0.08
C ARG A 195 -8.11 14.28 0.97
N TYR A 196 -7.78 15.49 0.52
CA TYR A 196 -8.16 16.70 1.23
C TYR A 196 -9.66 16.77 1.53
N GLY A 197 -10.49 16.45 0.53
CA GLY A 197 -11.95 16.45 0.68
C GLY A 197 -12.50 15.47 1.72
N ASP A 198 -11.78 14.37 1.99
CA ASP A 198 -12.24 13.33 2.93
C ASP A 198 -12.07 13.72 4.40
N ILE A 199 -10.99 14.45 4.72
CA ILE A 199 -10.59 14.68 6.13
C ILE A 199 -10.64 16.15 6.57
N LYS A 200 -10.84 17.09 5.62
CA LYS A 200 -10.81 18.53 5.91
C LYS A 200 -11.80 18.97 7.00
N GLU A 201 -13.01 18.41 7.00
CA GLU A 201 -14.04 18.77 7.97
C GLU A 201 -13.64 18.35 9.38
N ASP A 202 -13.15 17.14 9.56
CA ASP A 202 -12.72 16.64 10.88
C ASP A 202 -11.44 17.34 11.36
N LEU A 203 -10.52 17.71 10.41
CA LEU A 203 -9.29 18.42 10.76
C LEU A 203 -9.50 19.87 11.16
N PHE A 204 -10.38 20.60 10.45
CA PHE A 204 -10.48 22.06 10.58
C PHE A 204 -11.70 22.51 11.40
N ASN A 205 -12.74 21.66 11.44
CA ASN A 205 -13.96 21.87 12.24
C ASN A 205 -14.17 20.71 13.21
N PRO A 206 -13.23 20.51 14.17
CA PRO A 206 -13.27 19.35 15.04
C PRO A 206 -14.52 19.34 15.91
N LYS A 207 -15.16 18.18 15.97
CA LYS A 207 -16.32 17.93 16.82
C LYS A 207 -15.90 17.62 18.25
N PRO A 208 -16.81 17.72 19.25
CA PRO A 208 -16.54 17.23 20.59
C PRO A 208 -16.09 15.76 20.56
N LEU A 209 -15.02 15.44 21.30
CA LEU A 209 -14.48 14.09 21.35
C LEU A 209 -15.46 13.14 22.07
N LYS A 210 -15.90 12.11 21.36
CA LYS A 210 -16.72 11.05 21.92
C LYS A 210 -15.84 10.01 22.62
N VAL A 211 -16.21 9.62 23.83
CA VAL A 211 -15.49 8.60 24.62
C VAL A 211 -15.42 7.28 23.85
N ASP A 212 -16.46 6.93 23.10
CA ASP A 212 -16.49 5.71 22.29
C ASP A 212 -15.47 5.76 21.15
N SER A 213 -15.25 6.91 20.51
CA SER A 213 -14.21 7.09 19.49
C SER A 213 -12.83 6.87 20.08
N LEU A 214 -12.58 7.39 21.29
CA LEU A 214 -11.32 7.18 22.01
C LEU A 214 -11.09 5.70 22.33
N LYS A 215 -12.09 5.00 22.89
CA LYS A 215 -11.99 3.57 23.23
C LYS A 215 -11.79 2.70 22.00
N LEU A 216 -12.55 2.93 20.93
CA LEU A 216 -12.44 2.17 19.68
C LEU A 216 -11.11 2.45 18.97
N GLY A 217 -10.61 3.68 19.02
CA GLY A 217 -9.29 4.06 18.50
C GLY A 217 -8.16 3.38 19.29
N ALA A 218 -8.22 3.42 20.63
CA ALA A 218 -7.23 2.77 21.50
C ALA A 218 -7.18 1.24 21.27
N LEU A 219 -8.35 0.59 21.19
CA LEU A 219 -8.42 -0.84 20.87
C LEU A 219 -7.81 -1.14 19.48
N ARG A 220 -7.99 -0.23 18.51
CA ARG A 220 -7.39 -0.37 17.19
C ARG A 220 -5.87 -0.24 17.24
N VAL A 221 -5.36 0.72 17.99
CA VAL A 221 -3.92 0.88 18.23
C VAL A 221 -3.34 -0.38 18.86
N LEU A 222 -3.96 -0.89 19.92
CA LEU A 222 -3.53 -2.12 20.60
C LEU A 222 -3.51 -3.34 19.66
N TRP A 223 -4.53 -3.50 18.81
CA TRP A 223 -4.55 -4.54 17.78
C TRP A 223 -3.42 -4.37 16.75
N GLY A 224 -3.11 -3.12 16.38
CA GLY A 224 -1.96 -2.81 15.51
C GLY A 224 -0.62 -3.20 16.16
N PHE A 225 -0.44 -2.90 17.45
CA PHE A 225 0.73 -3.35 18.23
C PHE A 225 0.85 -4.87 18.28
N ALA A 226 -0.26 -5.58 18.54
CA ALA A 226 -0.24 -7.04 18.55
C ALA A 226 0.23 -7.63 17.22
N LYS A 227 -0.27 -7.12 16.10
CA LYS A 227 0.18 -7.56 14.77
C LYS A 227 1.66 -7.27 14.53
N LYS A 228 2.11 -6.07 14.85
CA LYS A 228 3.49 -5.65 14.62
C LYS A 228 4.46 -6.40 15.54
N LEU A 229 4.26 -6.33 16.85
CA LEU A 229 5.23 -6.81 17.83
C LEU A 229 5.20 -8.32 18.03
N ILE A 230 4.01 -8.96 17.99
CA ILE A 230 3.92 -10.41 18.23
C ILE A 230 4.22 -11.20 16.96
N ILE A 231 3.75 -10.73 15.81
CA ILE A 231 3.77 -11.51 14.56
C ILE A 231 4.84 -11.01 13.62
N ALA A 232 4.79 -9.72 13.20
CA ALA A 232 5.63 -9.22 12.14
C ALA A 232 7.10 -9.21 12.50
N ASP A 233 7.48 -8.61 13.63
CA ASP A 233 8.88 -8.48 14.05
C ASP A 233 9.51 -9.84 14.34
N ARG A 234 8.72 -10.79 14.85
CA ARG A 234 9.18 -12.17 15.05
C ARG A 234 9.42 -12.90 13.72
N ALA A 235 8.47 -12.85 12.79
CA ALA A 235 8.62 -13.47 11.47
C ALA A 235 9.80 -12.85 10.68
N LEU A 236 10.05 -11.57 10.86
CA LEU A 236 11.13 -10.84 10.22
C LEU A 236 12.52 -11.42 10.52
N VAL A 237 12.75 -11.97 11.73
CA VAL A 237 14.03 -12.59 12.10
C VAL A 237 14.39 -13.69 11.11
N ALA A 238 13.49 -14.66 10.89
CA ALA A 238 13.71 -15.74 9.94
C ALA A 238 13.77 -15.25 8.49
N VAL A 239 12.94 -14.27 8.11
CA VAL A 239 13.00 -13.68 6.77
C VAL A 239 14.36 -13.05 6.50
N LYS A 240 14.90 -12.27 7.45
CA LYS A 240 16.24 -11.68 7.33
C LYS A 240 17.35 -12.72 7.25
N ALA A 241 17.26 -13.81 8.02
CA ALA A 241 18.23 -14.91 7.93
C ALA A 241 18.25 -15.51 6.53
N ILE A 242 17.08 -15.88 5.99
CA ILE A 242 16.96 -16.49 4.66
C ILE A 242 17.43 -15.55 3.54
N THR A 243 17.03 -14.28 3.59
CA THR A 243 17.34 -13.32 2.52
C THR A 243 18.73 -12.72 2.63
N GLY A 244 19.31 -12.70 3.83
CA GLY A 244 20.66 -12.20 4.11
C GLY A 244 21.77 -13.16 3.71
N ASP A 245 21.50 -14.48 3.73
CA ASP A 245 22.42 -15.51 3.27
C ASP A 245 21.72 -16.51 2.34
N PRO A 246 21.44 -16.11 1.08
CA PRO A 246 20.77 -16.97 0.11
C PRO A 246 21.63 -18.13 -0.38
N GLY A 247 22.93 -18.17 -0.06
CA GLY A 247 23.82 -19.28 -0.33
C GLY A 247 23.51 -20.46 0.59
N THR A 248 23.50 -20.22 1.88
CA THR A 248 23.20 -21.23 2.90
C THR A 248 21.71 -21.58 2.92
N TYR A 249 20.82 -20.60 2.91
CA TYR A 249 19.35 -20.81 3.01
C TYR A 249 18.68 -20.83 1.63
N SER A 250 18.95 -21.90 0.88
CA SER A 250 18.40 -22.15 -0.46
C SER A 250 17.33 -23.26 -0.46
N GLY A 251 16.78 -23.60 -1.61
CA GLY A 251 15.83 -24.71 -1.76
C GLY A 251 14.54 -24.55 -0.95
N ALA A 252 14.30 -25.45 0.00
CA ALA A 252 13.10 -25.44 0.84
C ALA A 252 12.97 -24.18 1.72
N TYR A 253 14.09 -23.57 2.12
CA TYR A 253 14.07 -22.31 2.88
C TYR A 253 13.46 -21.15 2.11
N VAL A 254 13.61 -21.11 0.80
CA VAL A 254 12.97 -20.08 -0.03
C VAL A 254 11.45 -20.18 0.07
N ILE A 255 10.88 -21.40 0.13
CA ILE A 255 9.44 -21.62 0.30
C ILE A 255 8.99 -21.17 1.71
N ALA A 256 9.77 -21.51 2.73
CA ALA A 256 9.54 -21.02 4.10
C ALA A 256 9.60 -19.48 4.15
N GLY A 257 10.62 -18.90 3.51
CA GLY A 257 10.77 -17.45 3.36
C GLY A 257 9.57 -16.79 2.69
N MET A 258 9.04 -17.37 1.62
CA MET A 258 7.82 -16.89 0.95
C MET A 258 6.61 -16.86 1.91
N ALA A 259 6.42 -17.90 2.70
CA ALA A 259 5.31 -17.98 3.65
C ALA A 259 5.47 -17.00 4.82
N LEU A 260 6.67 -16.97 5.41
CA LEU A 260 7.01 -16.07 6.53
C LEU A 260 6.96 -14.60 6.11
N TYR A 261 7.48 -14.27 4.92
CA TYR A 261 7.40 -12.90 4.41
C TYR A 261 5.97 -12.46 4.08
N ALA A 262 5.14 -13.36 3.54
CA ALA A 262 3.73 -13.05 3.33
C ALA A 262 3.02 -12.73 4.66
N LEU A 263 3.34 -13.46 5.73
CA LEU A 263 2.80 -13.23 7.07
C LEU A 263 3.35 -11.93 7.69
N GLU A 264 4.67 -11.74 7.62
CA GLU A 264 5.39 -10.56 8.11
C GLU A 264 4.84 -9.30 7.46
N LEU A 265 4.85 -9.22 6.13
CA LEU A 265 4.38 -8.08 5.34
C LEU A 265 2.92 -7.72 5.66
N TYR A 266 2.05 -8.74 5.80
CA TYR A 266 0.67 -8.50 6.17
C TYR A 266 0.52 -7.95 7.58
N ALA A 267 1.21 -8.56 8.55
CA ALA A 267 1.10 -8.16 9.94
C ALA A 267 1.77 -6.79 10.20
N ASP A 268 2.94 -6.52 9.59
CA ASP A 268 3.66 -5.26 9.68
C ASP A 268 2.84 -4.11 9.09
N PHE A 269 2.47 -4.22 7.83
CA PHE A 269 1.81 -3.12 7.15
C PHE A 269 0.39 -2.87 7.66
N THR A 270 -0.42 -3.93 7.84
CA THR A 270 -1.77 -3.74 8.42
C THR A 270 -1.71 -3.33 9.89
N GLY A 271 -0.67 -3.73 10.63
CA GLY A 271 -0.42 -3.32 12.02
C GLY A 271 -0.17 -1.82 12.11
N GLY A 272 0.78 -1.32 11.32
CA GLY A 272 1.07 0.11 11.27
C GLY A 272 -0.13 0.96 10.82
N ILE A 273 -0.88 0.49 9.81
CA ILE A 273 -2.12 1.17 9.39
C ILE A 273 -3.19 1.18 10.49
N ASP A 274 -3.32 0.10 11.27
CA ASP A 274 -4.27 0.10 12.39
C ASP A 274 -3.84 1.05 13.52
N ILE A 275 -2.54 1.17 13.79
CA ILE A 275 -2.01 2.18 14.73
C ILE A 275 -2.35 3.58 14.24
N THR A 276 -2.09 3.90 12.96
CA THR A 276 -2.31 5.24 12.41
C THR A 276 -3.77 5.63 12.34
N ILE A 277 -4.65 4.74 11.86
CA ILE A 277 -6.10 5.00 11.83
C ILE A 277 -6.66 5.08 13.25
N GLY A 278 -6.19 4.20 14.16
CA GLY A 278 -6.59 4.21 15.56
C GLY A 278 -6.22 5.51 16.25
N ALA A 279 -4.98 5.99 16.07
CA ALA A 279 -4.52 7.26 16.58
C ALA A 279 -5.36 8.43 16.03
N ALA A 280 -5.59 8.50 14.72
CA ALA A 280 -6.46 9.52 14.12
C ALA A 280 -7.87 9.48 14.71
N GLN A 281 -8.45 8.28 14.89
CA GLN A 281 -9.77 8.09 15.49
C GLN A 281 -9.84 8.59 16.93
N MET A 282 -8.75 8.48 17.73
CA MET A 282 -8.69 9.00 19.09
C MET A 282 -8.77 10.53 19.14
N PHE A 283 -8.30 11.23 18.10
CA PHE A 283 -8.47 12.67 17.90
C PHE A 283 -9.81 13.05 17.26
N GLY A 284 -10.68 12.07 16.98
CA GLY A 284 -11.97 12.29 16.33
C GLY A 284 -11.91 12.45 14.81
N ILE A 285 -10.79 12.07 14.18
CA ILE A 285 -10.57 12.19 12.73
C ILE A 285 -10.81 10.86 12.06
N GLY A 286 -11.75 10.84 11.11
CA GLY A 286 -12.08 9.68 10.32
C GLY A 286 -11.12 9.50 9.13
N VAL A 287 -10.44 8.36 9.06
CA VAL A 287 -9.52 8.02 7.98
C VAL A 287 -10.00 6.76 7.26
N ARG A 288 -9.83 6.72 5.92
CA ARG A 288 -10.27 5.59 5.09
C ARG A 288 -9.52 4.31 5.43
N GLU A 289 -10.24 3.18 5.32
CA GLU A 289 -9.63 1.85 5.44
C GLU A 289 -8.67 1.60 4.25
N ASN A 290 -7.53 0.98 4.54
CA ASN A 290 -6.49 0.70 3.54
C ASN A 290 -6.41 -0.79 3.17
N PHE A 291 -7.04 -1.67 3.96
CA PHE A 291 -7.06 -3.12 3.76
C PHE A 291 -8.44 -3.71 4.04
N VAL A 292 -8.90 -4.59 3.13
CA VAL A 292 -10.15 -5.34 3.30
C VAL A 292 -9.92 -6.81 2.97
N ARG A 293 -9.37 -7.58 3.93
CA ARG A 293 -9.17 -9.03 3.82
C ARG A 293 -8.44 -9.45 2.51
N PRO A 294 -7.26 -8.91 2.20
CA PRO A 294 -6.61 -9.08 0.90
C PRO A 294 -6.25 -10.54 0.58
N TYR A 295 -5.82 -11.32 1.56
CA TYR A 295 -5.47 -12.74 1.36
C TYR A 295 -6.66 -13.69 1.15
N PHE A 296 -7.88 -13.18 1.11
CA PHE A 296 -9.07 -13.92 0.68
C PHE A 296 -9.49 -13.60 -0.76
N SER A 297 -8.61 -12.97 -1.54
CA SER A 297 -8.84 -12.62 -2.94
C SER A 297 -8.70 -13.83 -3.85
N LYS A 298 -9.58 -13.93 -4.84
CA LYS A 298 -9.62 -15.05 -5.80
C LYS A 298 -8.70 -14.86 -7.00
N ASN A 299 -8.20 -13.64 -7.20
CA ASN A 299 -7.23 -13.29 -8.26
C ASN A 299 -6.42 -12.05 -7.87
N VAL A 300 -5.31 -11.80 -8.58
CA VAL A 300 -4.37 -10.72 -8.30
C VAL A 300 -5.03 -9.34 -8.44
N ALA A 301 -5.92 -9.14 -9.41
CA ALA A 301 -6.63 -7.88 -9.55
C ALA A 301 -7.59 -7.59 -8.37
N GLU A 302 -8.26 -8.62 -7.82
CA GLU A 302 -9.05 -8.49 -6.60
C GLU A 302 -8.18 -8.19 -5.38
N TYR A 303 -7.01 -8.82 -5.28
CA TYR A 303 -6.06 -8.54 -4.22
C TYR A 303 -5.69 -7.06 -4.17
N TRP A 304 -5.32 -6.44 -5.28
CA TRP A 304 -4.96 -5.02 -5.34
C TRP A 304 -6.12 -4.07 -5.08
N ARG A 305 -7.37 -4.51 -5.25
CA ARG A 305 -8.56 -3.75 -4.79
C ARG A 305 -8.78 -3.81 -3.27
N ARG A 306 -8.11 -4.73 -2.58
CA ARG A 306 -8.23 -4.98 -1.13
C ARG A 306 -6.96 -4.69 -0.35
N TRP A 307 -5.84 -4.59 -1.02
CA TRP A 307 -4.52 -4.28 -0.50
C TRP A 307 -4.13 -2.87 -0.86
N HIS A 308 -3.69 -2.08 0.15
CA HIS A 308 -3.23 -0.69 -0.03
C HIS A 308 -4.20 0.15 -0.89
N ILE A 309 -5.48 0.12 -0.51
CA ILE A 309 -6.62 0.65 -1.29
C ILE A 309 -6.41 2.12 -1.65
N THR A 310 -5.91 2.92 -0.70
CA THR A 310 -5.74 4.36 -0.89
C THR A 310 -4.68 4.70 -1.92
N MET A 311 -3.59 3.92 -1.99
CA MET A 311 -2.58 4.02 -3.04
C MET A 311 -3.16 3.63 -4.41
N GLY A 312 -3.84 2.49 -4.49
CA GLY A 312 -4.46 2.02 -5.74
C GLY A 312 -5.46 3.03 -6.30
N THR A 313 -6.31 3.62 -5.44
CA THR A 313 -7.25 4.67 -5.86
C THR A 313 -6.54 5.96 -6.23
N TRP A 314 -5.43 6.30 -5.57
CA TRP A 314 -4.61 7.46 -5.93
C TRP A 314 -4.04 7.32 -7.34
N PHE A 315 -3.38 6.20 -7.67
CA PHE A 315 -2.87 5.94 -9.01
C PHE A 315 -3.98 5.90 -10.07
N ALA A 316 -5.14 5.34 -9.74
CA ALA A 316 -6.28 5.35 -10.65
C ALA A 316 -6.72 6.76 -11.01
N ASP A 317 -6.91 7.64 -10.00
CA ASP A 317 -7.50 8.95 -10.21
C ASP A 317 -6.51 10.00 -10.74
N TYR A 318 -5.24 9.90 -10.37
CA TYR A 318 -4.25 10.92 -10.71
C TYR A 318 -3.31 10.51 -11.84
N VAL A 319 -3.22 9.23 -12.18
CA VAL A 319 -2.39 8.72 -13.29
C VAL A 319 -3.24 8.02 -14.35
N PHE A 320 -3.97 6.94 -14.00
CA PHE A 320 -4.67 6.11 -14.97
C PHE A 320 -5.75 6.89 -15.75
N TYR A 321 -6.73 7.50 -15.07
CA TYR A 321 -7.82 8.20 -15.76
C TYR A 321 -7.37 9.43 -16.56
N PRO A 322 -6.48 10.31 -16.05
CA PRO A 322 -5.94 11.40 -16.84
C PRO A 322 -5.19 10.93 -18.09
N MET A 323 -4.38 9.89 -17.95
CA MET A 323 -3.61 9.34 -19.06
C MET A 323 -4.52 8.66 -20.09
N SER A 324 -5.50 7.85 -19.66
CA SER A 324 -6.47 7.21 -20.56
C SER A 324 -7.26 8.21 -21.41
N SER A 325 -7.48 9.43 -20.89
CA SER A 325 -8.19 10.50 -21.57
C SER A 325 -7.28 11.51 -22.32
N CYS A 326 -5.95 11.34 -22.27
CA CYS A 326 -5.02 12.26 -22.92
C CYS A 326 -5.04 12.12 -24.46
N LYS A 327 -4.57 13.18 -25.16
CA LYS A 327 -4.57 13.22 -26.63
C LYS A 327 -3.79 12.07 -27.26
N LEU A 328 -2.65 11.67 -26.65
CA LEU A 328 -1.82 10.57 -27.14
C LEU A 328 -2.60 9.24 -27.16
N ILE A 329 -3.18 8.85 -26.02
CA ILE A 329 -3.93 7.58 -25.91
C ILE A 329 -5.19 7.60 -26.77
N ARG A 330 -5.88 8.74 -26.90
CA ARG A 330 -7.02 8.88 -27.82
C ARG A 330 -6.61 8.71 -29.27
N ASN A 331 -5.47 9.28 -29.69
CA ASN A 331 -4.96 9.12 -31.06
C ASN A 331 -4.59 7.64 -31.34
N ILE A 332 -3.88 6.98 -30.41
CA ILE A 332 -3.56 5.55 -30.48
C ILE A 332 -4.85 4.74 -30.58
N SER A 333 -5.82 4.99 -29.73
CA SER A 333 -7.13 4.29 -29.76
C SER A 333 -7.85 4.49 -31.10
N GLY A 334 -7.83 5.71 -31.66
CA GLY A 334 -8.40 6.03 -32.98
C GLY A 334 -7.68 5.29 -34.13
N ALA A 335 -6.34 5.22 -34.10
CA ALA A 335 -5.55 4.49 -35.08
C ALA A 335 -5.80 2.97 -35.03
N LEU A 336 -5.83 2.39 -33.82
CA LEU A 336 -6.09 0.97 -33.61
C LEU A 336 -7.50 0.55 -34.07
N ARG A 337 -8.50 1.40 -33.87
CA ARG A 337 -9.87 1.13 -34.35
C ARG A 337 -10.00 1.10 -35.87
N ARG A 338 -9.10 1.80 -36.57
CA ARG A 338 -9.04 1.84 -38.05
C ARG A 338 -8.11 0.75 -38.62
N SER A 339 -7.35 0.08 -37.79
CA SER A 339 -6.44 -1.00 -38.19
C SER A 339 -7.18 -2.31 -38.42
N LYS A 340 -6.50 -3.29 -39.04
CA LYS A 340 -7.00 -4.66 -39.26
C LYS A 340 -7.03 -5.52 -37.99
N LEU A 341 -6.70 -4.96 -36.82
CA LEU A 341 -6.70 -5.70 -35.56
C LEU A 341 -8.12 -6.10 -35.12
N PRO A 342 -8.29 -7.27 -34.48
CA PRO A 342 -9.56 -7.64 -33.87
C PRO A 342 -10.06 -6.53 -32.93
N ARG A 343 -11.35 -6.22 -33.00
CA ARG A 343 -11.98 -5.14 -32.22
C ARG A 343 -11.67 -5.21 -30.72
N ARG A 344 -11.59 -6.42 -30.18
CA ARG A 344 -11.25 -6.67 -28.77
C ARG A 344 -9.82 -6.20 -28.46
N ALA A 345 -8.83 -6.53 -29.32
CA ALA A 345 -7.46 -6.09 -29.16
C ALA A 345 -7.32 -4.57 -29.29
N ALA A 346 -7.96 -3.97 -30.30
CA ALA A 346 -7.95 -2.52 -30.51
C ALA A 346 -8.52 -1.71 -29.31
N GLN A 347 -9.47 -2.28 -28.56
CA GLN A 347 -10.01 -1.67 -27.35
C GLN A 347 -9.13 -1.88 -26.11
N ARG A 348 -8.39 -2.99 -26.01
CA ARG A 348 -7.60 -3.35 -24.83
C ARG A 348 -6.20 -2.75 -24.83
N ILE A 349 -5.55 -2.63 -25.99
CA ILE A 349 -4.17 -2.10 -26.09
C ILE A 349 -4.01 -0.72 -25.42
N PRO A 350 -4.89 0.28 -25.63
CA PRO A 350 -4.78 1.58 -24.94
C PRO A 350 -4.87 1.47 -23.41
N VAL A 351 -5.70 0.54 -22.91
CA VAL A 351 -5.83 0.25 -21.47
C VAL A 351 -4.56 -0.39 -20.94
N TYR A 352 -3.96 -1.32 -21.71
CA TYR A 352 -2.70 -1.98 -21.31
C TYR A 352 -1.53 -1.02 -21.27
N ILE A 353 -1.40 -0.12 -22.26
CA ILE A 353 -0.37 0.93 -22.24
C ILE A 353 -0.50 1.79 -20.98
N THR A 354 -1.72 2.24 -20.68
CA THR A 354 -1.97 3.07 -19.49
C THR A 354 -1.70 2.29 -18.20
N SER A 355 -2.11 1.03 -18.13
CA SER A 355 -1.86 0.15 -16.98
C SER A 355 -0.39 -0.14 -16.78
N ALA A 356 0.37 -0.36 -17.86
CA ALA A 356 1.83 -0.57 -17.79
C ALA A 356 2.54 0.63 -17.16
N VAL A 357 2.16 1.86 -17.56
CA VAL A 357 2.72 3.09 -16.96
C VAL A 357 2.37 3.20 -15.49
N VAL A 358 1.14 2.86 -15.09
CA VAL A 358 0.74 2.86 -13.67
C VAL A 358 1.57 1.86 -12.86
N TRP A 359 1.75 0.63 -13.35
CA TRP A 359 2.50 -0.39 -12.64
C TRP A 359 4.01 -0.10 -12.61
N PHE A 360 4.56 0.44 -13.70
CA PHE A 360 5.94 0.97 -13.71
C PHE A 360 6.12 2.06 -12.65
N ALA A 361 5.23 3.06 -12.62
CA ALA A 361 5.28 4.13 -11.62
C ALA A 361 5.06 3.61 -10.20
N THR A 362 4.22 2.59 -10.02
CA THR A 362 4.00 1.93 -8.72
C THR A 362 5.28 1.23 -8.25
N GLY A 363 5.95 0.47 -9.12
CA GLY A 363 7.23 -0.17 -8.80
C GLY A 363 8.30 0.85 -8.42
N LEU A 364 8.48 1.87 -9.25
CA LEU A 364 9.44 2.95 -9.00
C LEU A 364 9.15 3.71 -7.70
N TRP A 365 7.87 3.90 -7.36
CA TRP A 365 7.48 4.53 -6.10
C TRP A 365 7.84 3.68 -4.88
N HIS A 366 7.71 2.34 -4.96
CA HIS A 366 8.10 1.44 -3.87
C HIS A 366 9.59 1.53 -3.57
N GLY A 367 10.47 1.53 -4.58
CA GLY A 367 11.90 1.62 -4.35
C GLY A 367 12.69 2.00 -5.59
N ALA A 368 13.79 2.69 -5.37
CA ALA A 368 14.75 3.08 -6.40
C ALA A 368 15.67 1.89 -6.74
N SER A 369 15.09 0.79 -7.25
CA SER A 369 15.86 -0.38 -7.70
C SER A 369 15.14 -1.14 -8.82
N TRP A 370 15.89 -1.91 -9.58
CA TRP A 370 15.34 -2.74 -10.66
C TRP A 370 14.41 -3.85 -10.14
N ASN A 371 14.60 -4.31 -8.91
CA ASN A 371 13.72 -5.29 -8.26
C ASN A 371 12.29 -4.77 -8.17
N PHE A 372 12.11 -3.55 -7.71
CA PHE A 372 10.77 -2.94 -7.58
C PHE A 372 10.13 -2.63 -8.92
N ILE A 373 10.95 -2.17 -9.90
CA ILE A 373 10.46 -1.94 -11.27
C ILE A 373 9.96 -3.26 -11.87
N LEU A 374 10.78 -4.32 -11.78
CA LEU A 374 10.42 -5.64 -12.27
C LEU A 374 9.19 -6.20 -11.54
N TRP A 375 9.13 -6.05 -10.22
CA TRP A 375 7.97 -6.41 -9.42
C TRP A 375 6.69 -5.73 -9.92
N GLY A 376 6.73 -4.44 -10.18
CA GLY A 376 5.60 -3.71 -10.75
C GLY A 376 5.20 -4.25 -12.13
N MET A 377 6.15 -4.43 -13.03
CA MET A 377 5.90 -4.94 -14.38
C MET A 377 5.38 -6.39 -14.40
N LEU A 378 5.85 -7.25 -13.49
CA LEU A 378 5.33 -8.61 -13.37
C LEU A 378 3.89 -8.63 -12.81
N ASN A 379 3.55 -7.76 -11.85
CA ASN A 379 2.16 -7.60 -11.41
C ASN A 379 1.26 -7.17 -12.57
N PHE A 380 1.71 -6.20 -13.38
CA PHE A 380 1.02 -5.81 -14.61
C PHE A 380 0.82 -7.00 -15.54
N ALA A 381 1.89 -7.73 -15.85
CA ALA A 381 1.84 -8.88 -16.76
C ALA A 381 0.86 -9.96 -16.28
N VAL A 382 0.93 -10.34 -15.00
CA VAL A 382 0.04 -11.37 -14.42
C VAL A 382 -1.43 -10.92 -14.49
N ILE A 383 -1.73 -9.65 -14.22
CA ILE A 383 -3.09 -9.13 -14.30
C ILE A 383 -3.59 -9.16 -15.76
N MET A 384 -2.78 -8.72 -16.72
CA MET A 384 -3.17 -8.67 -18.13
C MET A 384 -3.33 -10.07 -18.70
N ILE A 385 -2.39 -10.98 -18.44
CA ILE A 385 -2.48 -12.39 -18.85
C ILE A 385 -3.75 -13.04 -18.26
N SER A 386 -4.03 -12.81 -16.98
CA SER A 386 -5.24 -13.33 -16.33
C SER A 386 -6.52 -12.84 -17.01
N GLN A 387 -6.56 -11.58 -17.46
CA GLN A 387 -7.70 -11.01 -18.19
C GLN A 387 -7.85 -11.62 -19.61
N GLU A 388 -6.73 -11.88 -20.29
CA GLU A 388 -6.79 -12.53 -21.62
C GLU A 388 -7.20 -14.00 -21.52
N LEU A 389 -6.81 -14.69 -20.43
CA LEU A 389 -7.17 -16.09 -20.19
C LEU A 389 -8.61 -16.26 -19.63
N GLU A 390 -9.34 -15.18 -19.34
CA GLU A 390 -10.72 -15.25 -18.82
C GLU A 390 -11.66 -16.16 -19.64
N PRO A 391 -11.65 -16.14 -20.99
CA PRO A 391 -12.49 -17.06 -21.78
C PRO A 391 -12.12 -18.54 -21.61
N LEU A 392 -10.82 -18.83 -21.40
CA LEU A 392 -10.33 -20.20 -21.14
C LEU A 392 -10.78 -20.66 -19.74
N TYR A 393 -10.68 -19.78 -18.76
CA TYR A 393 -11.17 -20.05 -17.40
C TYR A 393 -12.68 -20.31 -17.42
N ALA A 394 -13.46 -19.51 -18.17
CA ALA A 394 -14.90 -19.71 -18.29
C ALA A 394 -15.24 -21.09 -18.90
N LYS A 395 -14.51 -21.51 -19.96
CA LYS A 395 -14.66 -22.85 -20.56
C LYS A 395 -14.28 -23.97 -19.59
N PHE A 396 -13.16 -23.81 -18.87
CA PHE A 396 -12.72 -24.77 -17.87
C PHE A 396 -13.73 -24.93 -16.75
N HIS A 397 -14.26 -23.83 -16.23
CA HIS A 397 -15.28 -23.85 -15.18
C HIS A 397 -16.59 -24.51 -15.66
N ALA A 398 -17.04 -24.21 -16.86
CA ALA A 398 -18.21 -24.85 -17.43
C ALA A 398 -18.04 -26.38 -17.54
N LYS A 399 -16.82 -26.85 -17.95
CA LYS A 399 -16.52 -28.28 -18.02
C LYS A 399 -16.43 -28.93 -16.64
N PHE A 400 -15.85 -28.24 -15.66
CA PHE A 400 -15.73 -28.71 -14.28
C PHE A 400 -17.10 -28.77 -13.60
N ASP A 401 -17.96 -27.79 -13.80
CA ASP A 401 -19.32 -27.78 -13.29
C ASP A 401 -20.17 -28.93 -13.88
N ARG A 402 -19.98 -29.28 -15.15
CA ARG A 402 -20.61 -30.46 -15.75
C ARG A 402 -20.16 -31.76 -15.10
N ARG A 403 -18.91 -31.94 -14.76
CA ARG A 403 -18.38 -33.14 -14.10
C ARG A 403 -18.91 -33.33 -12.68
N PHE A 404 -19.06 -32.26 -11.92
CA PHE A 404 -19.57 -32.31 -10.54
C PHE A 404 -21.10 -32.48 -10.42
N THR A 405 -21.86 -32.12 -11.45
CA THR A 405 -23.32 -32.31 -11.47
C THR A 405 -23.76 -33.75 -11.80
N PHE A 406 -22.86 -34.59 -12.30
CA PHE A 406 -23.15 -36.00 -12.65
C PHE A 406 -23.45 -36.90 -11.43
N SER A 407 -23.25 -36.46 -10.21
CA SER A 407 -23.56 -37.22 -8.99
C SER A 407 -24.99 -37.02 -8.44
N ARG A 408 -25.84 -36.23 -9.10
CA ARG A 408 -27.26 -36.04 -8.75
C ARG A 408 -28.16 -36.51 -9.87
N GLY A 409 -29.08 -37.38 -9.52
CA GLY A 409 -29.97 -38.15 -10.39
C GLY A 409 -30.61 -37.44 -11.59
N GLU A 410 -31.02 -38.26 -12.56
CA GLU A 410 -31.41 -37.92 -13.93
C GLU A 410 -32.63 -37.00 -14.11
N ASN A 411 -33.40 -36.67 -13.07
CA ASN A 411 -34.71 -36.03 -13.20
C ASN A 411 -34.82 -34.57 -12.77
N ASP A 412 -33.70 -33.85 -12.55
CA ASP A 412 -33.78 -32.46 -12.08
C ASP A 412 -33.75 -31.45 -13.26
N LYS A 413 -34.93 -30.98 -13.69
CA LYS A 413 -35.08 -29.89 -14.67
C LYS A 413 -34.36 -28.59 -14.34
N ARG A 414 -33.80 -28.43 -13.15
CA ARG A 414 -32.94 -27.33 -12.76
C ARG A 414 -31.55 -27.38 -13.44
N ARG A 415 -31.16 -28.53 -14.01
CA ARG A 415 -29.92 -28.74 -14.75
C ARG A 415 -29.71 -27.77 -15.94
N ILE A 416 -30.77 -27.50 -16.69
CA ILE A 416 -30.77 -26.62 -17.88
C ILE A 416 -30.59 -25.15 -17.48
N ARG A 417 -31.02 -24.79 -16.27
CA ARG A 417 -30.85 -23.43 -15.72
C ARG A 417 -29.42 -23.15 -15.25
N PHE A 418 -28.64 -24.16 -14.78
CA PHE A 418 -27.28 -23.98 -14.30
C PHE A 418 -26.28 -23.57 -15.40
N GLU A 419 -26.49 -23.95 -16.64
CA GLU A 419 -25.66 -23.52 -17.77
C GLU A 419 -25.83 -22.01 -18.10
N LYS A 420 -26.93 -21.39 -17.67
CA LYS A 420 -27.24 -19.97 -17.86
C LYS A 420 -26.98 -19.08 -16.64
N LEU A 421 -26.53 -19.66 -15.52
CA LEU A 421 -26.20 -18.86 -14.33
C LEU A 421 -24.94 -18.03 -14.56
N PRO A 422 -24.89 -16.77 -14.13
CA PRO A 422 -23.72 -15.93 -14.25
C PRO A 422 -22.54 -16.51 -13.48
N LEU A 423 -21.33 -16.36 -14.05
CA LEU A 423 -20.05 -16.80 -13.48
C LEU A 423 -19.88 -16.59 -11.95
N PRO A 424 -20.38 -15.50 -11.32
CA PRO A 424 -20.25 -15.28 -9.88
C PRO A 424 -20.89 -16.34 -9.00
N GLU A 425 -22.01 -16.92 -9.41
CA GLU A 425 -22.73 -17.93 -8.60
C GLU A 425 -22.02 -19.30 -8.64
N ARG A 426 -21.41 -19.63 -9.81
CA ARG A 426 -20.60 -20.85 -9.99
C ARG A 426 -19.30 -20.82 -9.17
N MET A 427 -18.73 -19.64 -8.97
CA MET A 427 -17.48 -19.42 -8.20
C MET A 427 -17.66 -19.53 -6.67
N ASN A 428 -18.87 -19.70 -6.15
CA ASN A 428 -19.14 -19.81 -4.70
C ASN A 428 -18.94 -21.21 -4.12
N ARG A 429 -18.57 -22.20 -4.91
CA ARG A 429 -18.26 -23.55 -4.40
C ARG A 429 -16.96 -23.53 -3.60
N VAL A 430 -17.00 -24.11 -2.40
CA VAL A 430 -15.91 -24.04 -1.43
C VAL A 430 -14.57 -24.53 -2.00
N PRO A 431 -14.47 -25.71 -2.67
CA PRO A 431 -13.18 -26.19 -3.18
C PRO A 431 -12.56 -25.25 -4.21
N TYR A 432 -13.34 -24.74 -5.16
CA TYR A 432 -12.87 -23.81 -6.16
C TYR A 432 -12.42 -22.48 -5.56
N LYS A 433 -13.14 -22.02 -4.53
CA LYS A 433 -12.78 -20.81 -3.81
C LYS A 433 -11.46 -20.98 -3.06
N VAL A 434 -11.27 -22.10 -2.37
CA VAL A 434 -10.01 -22.44 -1.68
C VAL A 434 -8.88 -22.48 -2.70
N PHE A 435 -9.02 -23.23 -3.79
CA PHE A 435 -8.02 -23.26 -4.87
C PHE A 435 -7.67 -21.87 -5.40
N SER A 436 -8.70 -21.05 -5.72
CA SER A 436 -8.47 -19.71 -6.27
C SER A 436 -7.73 -18.79 -5.30
N VAL A 437 -8.06 -18.86 -4.01
CA VAL A 437 -7.39 -18.08 -2.96
C VAL A 437 -5.95 -18.55 -2.78
N THR A 438 -5.71 -19.87 -2.62
CA THR A 438 -4.37 -20.44 -2.45
C THR A 438 -3.47 -20.13 -3.64
N ARG A 439 -3.96 -20.36 -4.86
CA ARG A 439 -3.22 -19.98 -6.09
C ARG A 439 -2.84 -18.50 -6.08
N THR A 440 -3.78 -17.62 -5.70
CA THR A 440 -3.51 -16.18 -5.67
C THR A 440 -2.45 -15.83 -4.62
N ILE A 441 -2.51 -16.44 -3.44
CA ILE A 441 -1.49 -16.25 -2.39
C ILE A 441 -0.12 -16.71 -2.91
N VAL A 442 -0.02 -17.91 -3.51
CA VAL A 442 1.25 -18.42 -4.04
C VAL A 442 1.83 -17.48 -5.10
N ILE A 443 1.03 -17.04 -6.09
CA ILE A 443 1.49 -16.09 -7.12
C ILE A 443 2.01 -14.80 -6.48
N LEU A 444 1.27 -14.25 -5.52
CA LEU A 444 1.65 -13.02 -4.83
C LEU A 444 2.92 -13.21 -4.00
N SER A 445 3.05 -14.33 -3.29
CA SER A 445 4.26 -14.65 -2.53
C SER A 445 5.48 -14.75 -3.43
N CYS A 446 5.37 -15.40 -4.61
CA CYS A 446 6.45 -15.40 -5.61
C CYS A 446 6.82 -13.98 -6.06
N LEU A 447 5.84 -13.15 -6.41
CA LEU A 447 6.10 -11.77 -6.85
C LEU A 447 6.76 -10.93 -5.74
N ARG A 448 6.36 -11.16 -4.48
CA ARG A 448 6.89 -10.44 -3.31
C ARG A 448 8.34 -10.80 -2.95
N MET A 449 8.88 -11.92 -3.44
CA MET A 449 10.30 -12.23 -3.22
C MET A 449 11.23 -11.22 -3.90
N LEU A 450 10.77 -10.52 -4.93
CA LEU A 450 11.51 -9.39 -5.51
C LEU A 450 11.65 -8.19 -4.56
N ASP A 451 10.74 -8.04 -3.59
CA ASP A 451 10.84 -7.01 -2.55
C ASP A 451 11.85 -7.40 -1.45
N CYS A 452 12.08 -8.72 -1.27
CA CYS A 452 12.87 -9.29 -0.18
C CYS A 452 14.36 -9.36 -0.48
N TYR A 453 14.73 -9.89 -1.68
CA TYR A 453 16.13 -10.07 -2.04
C TYR A 453 16.76 -8.79 -2.57
N GLY A 454 18.06 -8.62 -2.32
CA GLY A 454 18.80 -7.41 -2.69
C GLY A 454 18.98 -7.19 -4.20
N SER A 455 18.84 -8.24 -5.04
CA SER A 455 18.94 -8.10 -6.49
C SER A 455 18.02 -9.05 -7.26
N VAL A 456 17.70 -8.67 -8.50
CA VAL A 456 16.91 -9.52 -9.43
C VAL A 456 17.61 -10.88 -9.64
N GLY A 457 18.94 -10.88 -9.84
CA GLY A 457 19.71 -12.11 -10.06
C GLY A 457 19.66 -13.07 -8.88
N ILE A 458 19.80 -12.54 -7.64
CA ILE A 458 19.67 -13.35 -6.42
C ILE A 458 18.27 -13.94 -6.31
N THR A 459 17.23 -13.16 -6.56
CA THR A 459 15.84 -13.64 -6.52
C THR A 459 15.62 -14.84 -7.47
N PHE A 460 16.09 -14.73 -8.71
CA PHE A 460 15.93 -15.84 -9.67
C PHE A 460 16.79 -17.05 -9.33
N LYS A 461 18.02 -16.86 -8.78
CA LYS A 461 18.83 -17.95 -8.26
C LYS A 461 18.11 -18.68 -7.11
N ALA A 462 17.51 -17.91 -6.17
CA ALA A 462 16.72 -18.47 -5.08
C ALA A 462 15.53 -19.30 -5.61
N PHE A 463 14.79 -18.83 -6.60
CA PHE A 463 13.74 -19.64 -7.24
C PHE A 463 14.29 -20.88 -7.95
N GLY A 464 15.44 -20.78 -8.63
CA GLY A 464 16.10 -21.91 -9.26
C GLY A 464 16.46 -22.99 -8.25
N SER A 465 16.91 -22.62 -7.05
CA SER A 465 17.26 -23.57 -5.97
C SER A 465 16.05 -24.38 -5.48
N ILE A 466 14.82 -23.85 -5.54
CA ILE A 466 13.61 -24.61 -5.21
C ILE A 466 13.48 -25.81 -6.15
N PHE A 467 13.63 -25.59 -7.45
CA PHE A 467 13.53 -26.68 -8.43
C PHE A 467 14.67 -27.68 -8.28
N ALA A 468 15.90 -27.19 -8.08
CA ALA A 468 17.02 -28.08 -7.79
C ALA A 468 16.76 -28.96 -6.55
N SER A 469 16.25 -28.38 -5.48
CA SER A 469 15.89 -29.12 -4.25
C SER A 469 14.78 -30.17 -4.45
N ILE A 470 13.83 -29.93 -5.36
CA ILE A 470 12.77 -30.88 -5.70
C ILE A 470 13.32 -32.07 -6.49
N PHE A 471 14.18 -31.82 -7.49
CA PHE A 471 14.62 -32.85 -8.44
C PHE A 471 15.87 -33.60 -7.97
N SER A 472 16.77 -32.97 -7.19
CA SER A 472 18.00 -33.59 -6.69
C SER A 472 17.93 -34.04 -5.23
N GLY A 473 16.77 -33.91 -4.58
CA GLY A 473 16.61 -34.23 -3.15
C GLY A 473 17.24 -33.21 -2.19
N GLY A 474 17.85 -32.15 -2.71
CA GLY A 474 18.62 -31.16 -1.94
C GLY A 474 20.00 -31.67 -1.54
N THR A 475 20.82 -30.80 -0.95
CA THR A 475 22.12 -31.14 -0.39
C THR A 475 21.94 -31.63 1.04
N PRO A 476 22.44 -32.84 1.41
CA PRO A 476 22.42 -33.31 2.79
C PRO A 476 23.19 -32.36 3.72
N ALA A 477 22.84 -32.32 5.00
CA ALA A 477 23.46 -31.43 5.98
C ALA A 477 24.97 -31.59 6.09
N GLY A 478 25.50 -32.81 5.85
CA GLY A 478 26.93 -33.11 5.87
C GLY A 478 27.73 -32.55 4.70
N ASP A 479 27.07 -32.31 3.55
CA ASP A 479 27.71 -31.86 2.31
C ASP A 479 27.35 -30.38 1.98
N ALA A 480 26.52 -29.74 2.82
CA ALA A 480 26.04 -28.39 2.60
C ALA A 480 26.99 -27.32 3.15
N VAL A 481 27.11 -26.21 2.47
CA VAL A 481 27.79 -25.02 2.99
C VAL A 481 27.09 -24.59 4.27
N GLY A 482 27.81 -24.54 5.38
CA GLY A 482 27.25 -24.20 6.71
C GLY A 482 26.51 -25.33 7.43
N GLY A 483 26.59 -26.60 6.92
CA GLY A 483 26.00 -27.77 7.60
C GLY A 483 24.47 -27.82 7.62
N VAL A 484 23.79 -27.09 6.75
CA VAL A 484 22.33 -26.97 6.68
C VAL A 484 21.78 -27.70 5.45
N SER A 485 20.87 -28.68 5.66
CA SER A 485 20.18 -29.35 4.55
C SER A 485 19.31 -28.38 3.75
N THR A 486 19.34 -28.49 2.40
CA THR A 486 18.53 -27.64 1.50
C THR A 486 17.29 -28.34 0.97
N GLY A 487 17.10 -29.64 1.29
CA GLY A 487 15.96 -30.45 0.91
C GLY A 487 14.68 -30.12 1.69
N PHE A 488 13.54 -30.68 1.27
CA PHE A 488 12.27 -30.50 1.98
C PHE A 488 12.29 -31.03 3.41
N ALA A 489 13.16 -31.98 3.73
CA ALA A 489 13.38 -32.47 5.09
C ALA A 489 13.78 -31.33 6.05
N ALA A 490 14.51 -30.33 5.57
CA ALA A 490 14.92 -29.17 6.37
C ALA A 490 13.76 -28.40 7.02
N LEU A 491 12.56 -28.51 6.47
CA LEU A 491 11.37 -27.90 7.07
C LEU A 491 10.88 -28.62 8.33
N PHE A 492 11.35 -29.87 8.58
CA PHE A 492 10.83 -30.76 9.63
C PHE A 492 11.92 -31.38 10.49
N ASP A 493 13.20 -31.33 10.12
CA ASP A 493 14.33 -31.96 10.81
C ASP A 493 14.96 -31.10 11.91
N GLY A 494 14.37 -29.94 12.20
CA GLY A 494 14.88 -28.98 13.17
C GLY A 494 15.81 -27.90 12.56
N SER A 495 16.19 -28.01 11.29
CA SER A 495 17.04 -27.02 10.62
C SER A 495 16.39 -25.62 10.55
N MET A 496 15.08 -25.52 10.66
CA MET A 496 14.36 -24.24 10.75
C MET A 496 14.77 -23.41 11.99
N PHE A 497 15.31 -24.03 13.04
CA PHE A 497 15.76 -23.29 14.24
C PHE A 497 17.07 -22.53 13.99
N THR A 498 17.81 -22.84 12.95
CA THR A 498 19.01 -22.07 12.54
C THR A 498 18.67 -20.67 12.05
N LEU A 499 17.40 -20.41 11.74
CA LEU A 499 16.89 -19.09 11.32
C LEU A 499 16.76 -18.08 12.47
N GLY A 500 17.26 -18.41 13.67
CA GLY A 500 17.25 -17.53 14.85
C GLY A 500 15.92 -17.49 15.60
N LEU A 501 15.00 -18.43 15.32
CA LEU A 501 13.74 -18.59 16.03
C LEU A 501 13.72 -19.92 16.79
N THR A 502 13.16 -19.90 18.00
CA THR A 502 12.94 -21.09 18.83
C THR A 502 11.62 -21.80 18.47
N GLY A 503 11.40 -23.02 18.98
CA GLY A 503 10.10 -23.71 18.84
C GLY A 503 8.93 -22.90 19.40
N TYR A 504 9.14 -22.18 20.49
CA TYR A 504 8.13 -21.27 21.05
C TYR A 504 7.78 -20.12 20.12
N ASP A 505 8.78 -19.56 19.40
CA ASP A 505 8.54 -18.49 18.44
C ASP A 505 7.69 -18.97 17.27
N TYR A 506 7.94 -20.16 16.74
CA TYR A 506 7.10 -20.76 15.70
C TYR A 506 5.68 -21.07 16.19
N LEU A 507 5.52 -21.50 17.44
CA LEU A 507 4.20 -21.69 18.04
C LEU A 507 3.45 -20.37 18.16
N ILE A 508 4.10 -19.30 18.61
CA ILE A 508 3.51 -17.96 18.71
C ILE A 508 3.10 -17.45 17.32
N LEU A 509 3.95 -17.64 16.29
CA LEU A 509 3.62 -17.30 14.91
C LEU A 509 2.41 -18.06 14.39
N LEU A 510 2.32 -19.37 14.70
CA LEU A 510 1.17 -20.20 14.32
C LEU A 510 -0.12 -19.71 14.99
N ILE A 511 -0.10 -19.47 16.30
CA ILE A 511 -1.24 -18.93 17.04
C ILE A 511 -1.63 -17.54 16.50
N GLY A 512 -0.64 -16.69 16.23
CA GLY A 512 -0.85 -15.37 15.62
C GLY A 512 -1.52 -15.48 14.25
N MET A 513 -1.04 -16.35 13.38
CA MET A 513 -1.62 -16.60 12.05
C MET A 513 -3.07 -17.10 12.15
N LEU A 514 -3.35 -18.07 13.05
CA LEU A 514 -4.70 -18.57 13.29
C LEU A 514 -5.62 -17.47 13.84
N THR A 515 -5.12 -16.59 14.70
CA THR A 515 -5.86 -15.44 15.22
C THR A 515 -6.19 -14.45 14.10
N LEU A 516 -5.23 -14.10 13.25
CA LEU A 516 -5.45 -13.24 12.08
C LEU A 516 -6.48 -13.85 11.12
N PHE A 517 -6.39 -15.16 10.87
CA PHE A 517 -7.34 -15.88 10.04
C PHE A 517 -8.75 -15.82 10.64
N THR A 518 -8.90 -16.15 11.92
CA THR A 518 -10.18 -16.16 12.64
C THR A 518 -10.82 -14.76 12.65
N VAL A 519 -10.04 -13.71 13.00
CA VAL A 519 -10.50 -12.32 12.97
C VAL A 519 -10.96 -11.95 11.56
N SER A 520 -10.19 -12.30 10.53
CA SER A 520 -10.56 -12.04 9.12
C SER A 520 -11.83 -12.78 8.71
N MET A 521 -12.07 -13.99 9.22
CA MET A 521 -13.31 -14.73 8.95
C MET A 521 -14.52 -14.07 9.62
N VAL A 522 -14.38 -13.62 10.86
CA VAL A 522 -15.45 -12.91 11.58
C VAL A 522 -15.74 -11.55 10.94
N GLN A 523 -14.73 -10.83 10.47
CA GLN A 523 -14.86 -9.56 9.76
C GLN A 523 -15.71 -9.66 8.48
N ARG A 524 -15.87 -10.86 7.92
CA ARG A 524 -16.80 -11.08 6.79
C ARG A 524 -18.24 -10.66 7.12
N LYS A 525 -18.64 -10.79 8.40
CA LYS A 525 -19.99 -10.47 8.88
C LYS A 525 -20.10 -9.06 9.51
N GLY A 526 -19.05 -8.24 9.44
CA GLY A 526 -18.99 -6.89 10.02
C GLY A 526 -17.79 -6.67 10.93
N SER A 527 -17.68 -5.47 11.49
CA SER A 527 -16.54 -5.08 12.34
C SER A 527 -16.47 -5.88 13.63
N VAL A 528 -15.36 -6.60 13.85
CA VAL A 528 -15.08 -7.33 15.11
C VAL A 528 -15.00 -6.36 16.29
N ARG A 529 -14.37 -5.21 16.10
CA ARG A 529 -14.25 -4.16 17.14
C ARG A 529 -15.61 -3.63 17.58
N ALA A 530 -16.50 -3.36 16.63
CA ALA A 530 -17.84 -2.90 16.95
C ALA A 530 -18.65 -3.96 17.73
N ARG A 531 -18.49 -5.25 17.37
CA ARG A 531 -19.13 -6.36 18.10
C ARG A 531 -18.57 -6.50 19.51
N LEU A 532 -17.24 -6.44 19.65
CA LEU A 532 -16.59 -6.48 20.95
C LEU A 532 -17.03 -5.30 21.81
N PHE A 533 -17.19 -4.12 21.22
CA PHE A 533 -17.65 -2.93 21.93
C PHE A 533 -19.10 -3.05 22.42
N ALA A 534 -19.96 -3.74 21.65
CA ALA A 534 -21.35 -4.02 22.01
C ALA A 534 -21.50 -5.22 22.99
N ALA A 535 -20.42 -5.97 23.25
CA ALA A 535 -20.45 -7.11 24.15
C ALA A 535 -20.52 -6.68 25.63
N PRO A 536 -20.94 -7.58 26.55
CA PRO A 536 -20.93 -7.32 27.99
C PRO A 536 -19.56 -6.84 28.48
N PHE A 537 -19.57 -5.99 29.52
CA PHE A 537 -18.34 -5.34 30.04
C PHE A 537 -17.25 -6.37 30.39
N SER A 538 -17.62 -7.47 31.08
CA SER A 538 -16.68 -8.52 31.48
C SER A 538 -15.95 -9.16 30.31
N LEU A 539 -16.67 -9.53 29.24
CA LEU A 539 -16.08 -10.11 28.03
C LEU A 539 -15.19 -9.08 27.31
N ARG A 540 -15.67 -7.86 27.18
CA ARG A 540 -14.90 -6.76 26.56
C ARG A 540 -13.62 -6.48 27.33
N ALA A 541 -13.71 -6.33 28.66
CA ALA A 541 -12.55 -6.08 29.51
C ALA A 541 -11.58 -7.26 29.46
N GLY A 542 -12.07 -8.51 29.57
CA GLY A 542 -11.23 -9.70 29.45
C GLY A 542 -10.46 -9.78 28.15
N VAL A 543 -11.10 -9.54 27.01
CA VAL A 543 -10.42 -9.55 25.69
C VAL A 543 -9.38 -8.43 25.57
N VAL A 544 -9.69 -7.21 26.04
CA VAL A 544 -8.75 -6.08 26.00
C VAL A 544 -7.55 -6.33 26.90
N ILE A 545 -7.77 -6.83 28.12
CA ILE A 545 -6.69 -7.16 29.06
C ILE A 545 -5.84 -8.31 28.50
N ALA A 546 -6.45 -9.38 27.99
CA ALA A 546 -5.74 -10.50 27.39
C ALA A 546 -4.88 -10.06 26.22
N LEU A 547 -5.40 -9.20 25.33
CA LEU A 547 -4.65 -8.65 24.21
C LEU A 547 -3.49 -7.74 24.67
N PHE A 548 -3.71 -6.92 25.69
CA PHE A 548 -2.67 -6.07 26.27
C PHE A 548 -1.55 -6.89 26.91
N VAL A 549 -1.91 -7.88 27.74
CA VAL A 549 -0.96 -8.81 28.35
C VAL A 549 -0.20 -9.61 27.29
N ALA A 550 -0.89 -10.06 26.24
CA ALA A 550 -0.24 -10.76 25.13
C ALA A 550 0.80 -9.89 24.42
N VAL A 551 0.53 -8.60 24.22
CA VAL A 551 1.52 -7.67 23.63
C VAL A 551 2.73 -7.52 24.55
N ILE A 552 2.53 -7.42 25.88
CA ILE A 552 3.63 -7.27 26.83
C ILE A 552 4.48 -8.53 26.93
N ILE A 553 3.84 -9.71 27.01
CA ILE A 553 4.56 -10.97 27.23
C ILE A 553 5.18 -11.52 25.95
N PHE A 554 4.43 -11.47 24.84
CA PHE A 554 4.82 -12.10 23.57
C PHE A 554 5.32 -11.12 22.52
N GLY A 555 5.39 -9.82 22.83
CA GLY A 555 5.98 -8.84 21.91
C GLY A 555 7.47 -9.12 21.70
N ALA A 556 7.94 -8.91 20.49
CA ALA A 556 9.36 -9.01 20.14
C ALA A 556 10.10 -7.76 20.63
N TYR A 557 10.75 -7.83 21.77
CA TYR A 557 11.50 -6.76 22.39
C TYR A 557 12.96 -7.18 22.63
N GLY A 558 13.89 -6.20 22.63
CA GLY A 558 15.27 -6.40 23.06
C GLY A 558 16.25 -6.81 21.96
N PRO A 559 17.47 -7.28 22.35
CA PRO A 559 18.53 -7.65 21.42
C PRO A 559 18.07 -8.76 20.46
N GLY A 560 18.41 -8.63 19.19
CA GLY A 560 18.01 -9.59 18.13
C GLY A 560 16.75 -9.23 17.37
N TYR A 561 15.94 -8.30 17.88
CA TYR A 561 14.77 -7.80 17.17
C TYR A 561 15.01 -6.37 16.67
N ASP A 562 14.78 -6.14 15.38
CA ASP A 562 14.82 -4.79 14.79
C ASP A 562 13.49 -4.08 15.04
N VAL A 563 13.28 -3.68 16.28
CA VAL A 563 12.00 -3.11 16.79
C VAL A 563 11.62 -1.81 16.10
N GLY A 564 12.52 -1.25 15.29
CA GLY A 564 12.43 0.13 14.84
C GLY A 564 11.86 0.37 13.47
N GLN A 565 11.81 -0.59 12.59
CA GLN A 565 11.52 -0.31 11.19
C GLN A 565 10.23 -0.99 10.70
N PHE A 566 9.24 -0.16 10.40
CA PHE A 566 8.16 -0.58 9.51
C PHE A 566 8.70 -0.77 8.09
N ILE A 567 8.06 -1.65 7.33
CA ILE A 567 8.50 -2.03 5.98
C ILE A 567 8.75 -0.81 5.06
N TYR A 568 7.95 0.25 5.17
CA TYR A 568 8.12 1.47 4.37
C TYR A 568 9.33 2.34 4.75
N ASN A 569 10.00 2.06 5.86
CA ASN A 569 11.26 2.70 6.22
C ASN A 569 12.48 1.93 5.67
N ARG A 570 12.24 0.77 5.03
CA ARG A 570 13.29 -0.08 4.44
C ARG A 570 13.47 0.16 2.93
N PHE A 571 12.53 0.89 2.30
CA PHE A 571 12.50 1.12 0.84
C PHE A 571 12.89 2.55 0.46
#